data_f1ec74757b7fd945b95c918fc10b9c1a
#
_entry.id   f1ec74757b7fd945b95c918fc10b9c1a
#
_cell.length_a   1.000
_cell.length_b   1.000
_cell.length_c   1.000
_cell.angle_alpha   90.00
_cell.angle_beta   90.00
_cell.angle_gamma   90.00
#
_symmetry.space_group_name_H-M   'P 1'
#
loop_
_entity.id
_entity.type
_entity.pdbx_description
1 polymer ?
#
loop_
_entity_poly.entity_id
_entity_poly.type
_entity_poly.pdbx_seq_one_letter_code
_entity_poly.pdbx_strand_id
1 'polypeptide(L)'
;MKIPLIFLALAVGIISSSSCNAHDDDLSNKVVEWVKEGKVLPFDTIMQRYESRLKGRLLDLEVEQKHGRIIYELEILRDDGIVYEIKIDAKTGEWLKEKVD
;
A
#
# COMPACT_ATOMS: atom_id res chain seq x y z
N MET A 1 11.00 9.24 -14.46
CA MET A 1 11.40 8.94 -14.20
C MET A 1 12.34 8.91 -13.81
N LYS A 2 12.69 8.78 -13.83
CA LYS A 2 13.36 8.51 -13.48
C LYS A 2 14.51 8.44 -13.24
N ILE A 3 15.18 8.34 -13.26
CA ILE A 3 16.08 8.09 -13.06
C ILE A 3 17.04 8.31 -12.48
N PRO A 4 17.47 8.35 -12.48
CA PRO A 4 18.37 8.38 -12.03
C PRO A 4 19.12 8.24 -11.41
N LEU A 5 19.55 7.85 -11.54
CA LEU A 5 20.18 7.51 -11.11
C LEU A 5 21.04 7.51 -10.49
N ILE A 6 21.46 7.52 -10.72
CA ILE A 6 22.20 7.37 -10.31
C ILE A 6 22.79 7.87 -9.62
N PHE A 7 23.11 8.13 -9.79
CA PHE A 7 23.81 8.40 -9.16
C PHE A 7 24.02 8.75 -8.18
N LEU A 8 23.96 8.83 -8.20
CA LEU A 8 24.24 9.00 -7.46
C LEU A 8 24.47 8.89 -6.59
N ALA A 9 24.84 8.59 -6.69
CA ALA A 9 25.08 8.31 -5.94
C ALA A 9 25.52 8.61 -5.12
N LEU A 10 26.00 8.81 -5.29
CA LEU A 10 26.48 9.12 -4.49
C LEU A 10 26.23 9.45 -3.47
N ALA A 11 26.14 9.54 -3.41
CA ALA A 11 25.98 9.73 -2.56
C ALA A 11 25.85 9.86 -1.63
N VAL A 12 26.22 9.83 -1.69
CA VAL A 12 26.29 10.06 -0.76
C VAL A 12 25.54 10.02 0.11
N GLY A 13 25.17 9.79 -0.12
CA GLY A 13 24.31 9.68 0.58
C GLY A 13 24.16 9.53 1.76
N ILE A 14 24.39 9.42 2.01
CA ILE A 14 24.47 9.41 3.01
C ILE A 14 23.71 9.69 3.85
N ILE A 15 23.72 9.61 4.15
CA ILE A 15 23.41 10.11 5.01
C ILE A 15 22.26 10.37 5.43
N SER A 16 22.03 10.96 5.71
CA SER A 16 21.02 11.50 6.20
C SER A 16 19.79 11.04 5.85
N SER A 17 19.75 10.46 4.93
CA SER A 17 18.58 10.05 4.44
C SER A 17 17.72 9.29 5.32
N SER A 18 18.25 8.72 6.27
CA SER A 18 17.47 7.85 7.11
C SER A 18 16.28 8.53 7.74
N SER A 19 16.39 9.79 8.01
CA SER A 19 15.31 10.44 8.72
C SER A 19 14.08 10.65 7.87
N CYS A 20 14.22 10.61 6.59
CA CYS A 20 13.10 10.90 5.72
C CYS A 20 12.02 9.85 5.75
N ASN A 21 12.38 8.65 6.11
CA ASN A 21 11.44 7.55 6.01
C ASN A 21 10.53 7.43 7.21
N ALA A 22 10.77 8.21 8.22
CA ALA A 22 10.04 8.06 9.46
C ALA A 22 8.54 8.20 9.29
N HIS A 23 8.11 9.06 8.40
CA HIS A 23 6.70 9.30 8.20
C HIS A 23 5.97 8.08 7.67
N ASP A 24 6.51 7.50 6.62
CA ASP A 24 5.87 6.33 6.04
C ASP A 24 5.94 5.15 6.98
N ASP A 25 7.01 5.05 7.71
CA ASP A 25 7.18 3.96 8.65
C ASP A 25 6.16 3.99 9.77
N ASP A 26 5.71 5.16 10.17
CA ASP A 26 4.75 5.28 11.25
C ASP A 26 3.48 4.51 10.99
N LEU A 27 2.85 4.70 9.81
CA LEU A 27 1.63 3.98 9.50
C LEU A 27 1.87 2.50 9.29
N SER A 28 2.98 2.15 8.66
CA SER A 28 3.31 0.74 8.47
C SER A 28 3.48 0.02 9.79
N ASN A 29 4.13 0.66 10.75
CA ASN A 29 4.31 0.06 12.06
C ASN A 29 2.98 -0.07 12.79
N LYS A 30 2.10 0.91 12.63
CA LYS A 30 0.80 0.84 13.25
C LYS A 30 -0.03 -0.29 12.68
N VAL A 31 0.08 -0.57 11.39
CA VAL A 31 -0.66 -1.65 10.79
C VAL A 31 -0.30 -2.99 11.45
N VAL A 32 0.97 -3.21 11.70
CA VAL A 32 1.39 -4.44 12.35
C VAL A 32 0.71 -4.57 13.71
N GLU A 33 0.68 -3.49 14.47
CA GLU A 33 0.02 -3.51 15.78
C GLU A 33 -1.48 -3.69 15.65
N TRP A 34 -2.10 -3.02 14.70
CA TRP A 34 -3.53 -3.12 14.47
C TRP A 34 -3.93 -4.54 14.10
N VAL A 35 -3.10 -5.23 13.32
CA VAL A 35 -3.37 -6.63 12.99
C VAL A 35 -3.32 -7.47 14.26
N LYS A 36 -2.32 -7.25 15.09
CA LYS A 36 -2.19 -8.00 16.33
C LYS A 36 -3.36 -7.75 17.27
N GLU A 37 -3.89 -6.54 17.26
CA GLU A 37 -5.02 -6.17 18.13
C GLU A 37 -6.36 -6.54 17.53
N GLY A 38 -6.38 -7.07 16.33
CA GLY A 38 -7.63 -7.43 15.68
C GLY A 38 -8.39 -6.25 15.11
N LYS A 39 -7.76 -5.09 14.99
CA LYS A 39 -8.42 -3.90 14.45
C LYS A 39 -8.49 -3.89 12.94
N VAL A 40 -7.56 -4.58 12.28
CA VAL A 40 -7.56 -4.71 10.84
C VAL A 40 -7.21 -6.13 10.45
N LEU A 41 -7.65 -6.54 9.28
CA LEU A 41 -7.28 -7.84 8.73
C LEU A 41 -5.88 -7.76 8.14
N PRO A 42 -5.12 -8.85 8.24
CA PRO A 42 -3.85 -8.91 7.52
C PRO A 42 -4.08 -8.73 6.02
N PHE A 43 -3.17 -8.06 5.36
CA PHE A 43 -3.31 -7.82 3.92
C PHE A 43 -3.39 -9.13 3.15
N ASP A 44 -2.67 -10.15 3.59
CA ASP A 44 -2.72 -11.48 2.95
C ASP A 44 -4.13 -12.04 2.94
N THR A 45 -4.87 -11.83 4.02
CA THR A 45 -6.25 -12.31 4.11
C THR A 45 -7.11 -11.65 3.03
N ILE A 46 -6.89 -10.35 2.82
CA ILE A 46 -7.63 -9.61 1.82
C ILE A 46 -7.26 -10.09 0.41
N MET A 47 -5.98 -10.32 0.17
CA MET A 47 -5.54 -10.84 -1.12
C MET A 47 -6.16 -12.19 -1.42
N GLN A 48 -6.27 -13.05 -0.42
CA GLN A 48 -6.88 -14.37 -0.61
C GLN A 48 -8.37 -14.26 -0.87
N ARG A 49 -9.05 -13.37 -0.13
CA ARG A 49 -10.49 -13.21 -0.27
C ARG A 49 -10.87 -12.75 -1.68
N TYR A 50 -10.06 -11.89 -2.26
CA TYR A 50 -10.36 -11.29 -3.55
C TYR A 50 -9.39 -11.76 -4.63
N GLU A 51 -8.93 -12.99 -4.52
CA GLU A 51 -7.91 -13.51 -5.43
C GLU A 51 -8.28 -13.29 -6.90
N SER A 52 -9.53 -13.56 -7.26
CA SER A 52 -9.94 -13.43 -8.66
C SER A 52 -10.10 -11.97 -9.08
N ARG A 53 -10.49 -11.10 -8.16
CA ARG A 53 -10.69 -9.69 -8.49
C ARG A 53 -9.41 -8.88 -8.44
N LEU A 54 -8.40 -9.37 -7.72
CA LEU A 54 -7.13 -8.68 -7.58
C LEU A 54 -6.05 -9.29 -8.47
N LYS A 55 -6.45 -10.00 -9.51
CA LYS A 55 -5.48 -10.57 -10.43
C LYS A 55 -4.72 -9.47 -11.14
N GLY A 56 -3.43 -9.72 -11.30
CA GLY A 56 -2.56 -8.75 -11.93
C GLY A 56 -1.36 -8.51 -11.06
N ARG A 57 -0.70 -7.40 -11.31
CA ARG A 57 0.53 -7.08 -10.61
C ARG A 57 0.26 -5.95 -9.63
N LEU A 58 0.52 -6.20 -8.37
CA LEU A 58 0.41 -5.17 -7.34
C LEU A 58 1.56 -4.18 -7.51
N LEU A 59 1.23 -2.94 -7.81
CA LEU A 59 2.23 -1.90 -8.01
C LEU A 59 2.48 -1.11 -6.74
N ASP A 60 1.46 -0.93 -5.92
CA ASP A 60 1.60 -0.10 -4.74
C ASP A 60 0.52 -0.48 -3.74
N LEU A 61 0.85 -0.33 -2.46
CA LEU A 61 -0.09 -0.56 -1.36
C LEU A 61 0.11 0.55 -0.35
N GLU A 62 -0.95 1.28 -0.06
CA GLU A 62 -0.92 2.33 0.94
C GLU A 62 -2.00 2.10 1.98
N VAL A 63 -1.80 2.67 3.16
CA VAL A 63 -2.77 2.60 4.24
C VAL A 63 -3.23 4.01 4.54
N GLU A 64 -4.54 4.21 4.56
CA GLU A 64 -5.13 5.51 4.89
C GLU A 64 -5.94 5.40 6.16
N GLN A 65 -5.92 6.48 6.94
CA GLN A 65 -6.86 6.66 8.03
C GLN A 65 -7.77 7.81 7.65
N LYS A 66 -9.07 7.56 7.63
CA LYS A 66 -9.99 8.57 7.17
C LYS A 66 -11.31 8.40 7.91
N HIS A 67 -11.75 9.44 8.59
CA HIS A 67 -13.02 9.43 9.33
C HIS A 67 -13.11 8.24 10.27
N GLY A 68 -12.02 7.94 10.97
CA GLY A 68 -11.99 6.84 11.92
C GLY A 68 -11.91 5.47 11.29
N ARG A 69 -11.79 5.39 9.98
CA ARG A 69 -11.74 4.15 9.24
C ARG A 69 -10.33 3.93 8.71
N ILE A 70 -9.89 2.69 8.73
CA ILE A 70 -8.59 2.32 8.15
C ILE A 70 -8.85 1.65 6.82
N ILE A 71 -8.17 2.11 5.78
CA ILE A 71 -8.43 1.67 4.41
C ILE A 71 -7.11 1.24 3.77
N TYR A 72 -7.12 0.08 3.11
CA TYR A 72 -6.02 -0.32 2.23
C TYR A 72 -6.31 0.23 0.84
N GLU A 73 -5.34 0.93 0.27
CA GLU A 73 -5.43 1.44 -1.08
C GLU A 73 -4.40 0.74 -1.94
N LEU A 74 -4.86 0.07 -2.99
CA LEU A 74 -4.01 -0.73 -3.85
C LEU A 74 -4.00 -0.18 -5.26
N GLU A 75 -2.84 -0.28 -5.92
CA GLU A 75 -2.76 -0.06 -7.35
C GLU A 75 -2.39 -1.38 -8.01
N ILE A 76 -3.24 -1.84 -8.91
CA ILE A 76 -3.07 -3.13 -9.59
C ILE A 76 -2.99 -2.90 -11.09
N LEU A 77 -1.95 -3.44 -11.71
CA LEU A 77 -1.85 -3.47 -13.17
C LEU A 77 -2.45 -4.78 -13.64
N ARG A 78 -3.57 -4.69 -14.34
CA ARG A 78 -4.27 -5.88 -14.81
C ARG A 78 -3.79 -6.30 -16.19
N ASP A 79 -4.26 -7.45 -16.62
CA ASP A 79 -3.85 -8.03 -17.90
C ASP A 79 -4.22 -7.15 -19.09
N ASP A 80 -5.21 -6.29 -18.93
CA ASP A 80 -5.60 -5.35 -19.98
C ASP A 80 -4.63 -4.19 -20.12
N GLY A 81 -3.58 -4.15 -19.30
CA GLY A 81 -2.59 -3.09 -19.35
C GLY A 81 -3.01 -1.82 -18.64
N ILE A 82 -4.12 -1.86 -17.92
CA ILE A 82 -4.65 -0.69 -17.24
C ILE A 82 -4.38 -0.80 -15.76
N VAL A 83 -4.03 0.32 -15.14
CA VAL A 83 -3.81 0.39 -13.70
C VAL A 83 -5.11 0.79 -13.02
N TYR A 84 -5.51 0.02 -12.04
CA TYR A 84 -6.72 0.29 -11.28
C TYR A 84 -6.36 0.63 -9.84
N GLU A 85 -7.07 1.61 -9.30
CA GLU A 85 -6.97 1.96 -7.89
C GLU A 85 -8.14 1.34 -7.15
N ILE A 86 -7.85 0.58 -6.11
CA ILE A 86 -8.86 -0.18 -5.38
C ILE A 86 -8.74 0.17 -3.91
N LYS A 87 -9.88 0.42 -3.26
CA LYS A 87 -9.91 0.71 -1.84
C LYS A 87 -10.72 -0.35 -1.12
N ILE A 88 -10.16 -0.87 -0.04
CA ILE A 88 -10.77 -1.94 0.75
C ILE A 88 -10.72 -1.54 2.22
N ASP A 89 -11.84 -1.70 2.91
CA ASP A 89 -11.89 -1.47 4.34
C ASP A 89 -10.98 -2.47 5.03
N ALA A 90 -9.99 -1.97 5.75
CA ALA A 90 -8.98 -2.84 6.35
C ALA A 90 -9.54 -3.65 7.50
N LYS A 91 -10.58 -3.17 8.17
CA LYS A 91 -11.15 -3.87 9.31
C LYS A 91 -12.07 -5.00 8.88
N THR A 92 -12.93 -4.74 7.92
CA THR A 92 -13.95 -5.70 7.51
C THR A 92 -13.58 -6.47 6.25
N GLY A 93 -12.69 -5.92 5.44
CA GLY A 93 -12.36 -6.48 4.14
C GLY A 93 -13.34 -6.10 3.07
N GLU A 94 -14.23 -5.14 3.34
CA GLU A 94 -15.24 -4.74 2.37
C GLU A 94 -14.60 -4.00 1.20
N TRP A 95 -15.03 -4.34 -0.01
CA TRP A 95 -14.58 -3.68 -1.24
C TRP A 95 -15.31 -2.35 -1.36
N LEU A 96 -14.57 -1.26 -1.25
CA LEU A 96 -15.18 0.07 -1.18
C LEU A 96 -15.21 0.77 -2.53
N LYS A 97 -14.16 0.61 -3.34
CA LYS A 97 -14.04 1.43 -4.54
C LYS A 97 -13.08 0.80 -5.52
N GLU A 98 -13.38 0.99 -6.79
CA GLU A 98 -12.48 0.59 -7.86
C GLU A 98 -12.60 1.62 -8.98
N LYS A 99 -11.47 2.12 -9.45
CA LYS A 99 -11.48 3.08 -10.56
C LYS A 99 -10.18 2.95 -11.33
N VAL A 100 -10.21 3.44 -12.56
CA VAL A 100 -8.98 3.52 -13.35
C VAL A 100 -8.14 4.65 -12.79
N ASP A 101 -6.89 4.34 -12.57
CA ASP A 101 -5.96 5.30 -11.98
C ASP A 101 -5.50 6.36 -12.98
#